data_815739b88327c1b6e6ee75c5ac60bdee
#
_entry.id   815739b88327c1b6e6ee75c5ac60bdee
#
_cell.length_a   1.000
_cell.length_b   1.000
_cell.length_c   1.000
_cell.angle_alpha   90.00
_cell.angle_beta   90.00
_cell.angle_gamma   90.00
#
_symmetry.space_group_name_H-M   'P 1'
#
loop_
_entity.id
_entity.type
_entity.pdbx_description
1 polymer ?
#
loop_
_entity_poly.entity_id
_entity_poly.type
_entity_poly.pdbx_seq_one_letter_code
_entity_poly.pdbx_strand_id
1 'polypeptide(L)'
;MKKIVLSVAVACSFFALFGCNHRSDVEMLQPAPMEELKPMQQSWRGILPCADCEGIETSLFLEKDGSWVMNERYQGVSREPSSFASYGTWARTADKLVLTDSKGEKSYYRAKGETLEMLDREGNPIESTLNYTLKSVKASLPTTPMTMRGMYFYMADAATFTDCATGKRIAVANNAQLERDYAAARGTQTRPVLLVVEGHFTLEANPDSGEMVKTLMADKDIKFVPGKDCSQ
;
A
#
# COMPACT_ATOMS: atom_id res chain seq x y z
N MET A 1 57.10 13.84 69.16
CA MET A 1 55.99 14.65 69.77
C MET A 1 54.70 13.91 69.38
N LYS A 2 54.03 13.45 70.39
CA LYS A 2 52.79 12.64 70.36
C LYS A 2 51.63 13.37 69.81
N LYS A 3 50.83 12.78 68.93
CA LYS A 3 49.40 13.18 68.76
C LYS A 3 48.57 11.93 68.66
N ILE A 4 47.67 11.82 69.57
CA ILE A 4 46.66 10.81 69.83
C ILE A 4 45.55 11.03 68.83
N VAL A 5 45.10 9.98 68.15
CA VAL A 5 43.90 9.97 67.30
C VAL A 5 42.85 9.16 68.03
N LEU A 6 41.77 9.83 68.34
CA LEU A 6 40.60 9.30 69.03
C LEU A 6 39.65 8.62 67.99
N SER A 7 39.42 7.34 68.16
CA SER A 7 38.47 6.59 67.37
C SER A 7 37.08 6.71 67.92
N VAL A 8 36.14 7.25 67.14
CA VAL A 8 34.71 7.21 67.42
C VAL A 8 34.07 6.12 66.60
N ALA A 9 33.61 5.09 67.27
CA ALA A 9 32.83 4.04 66.67
C ALA A 9 31.33 4.49 66.62
N VAL A 10 30.81 4.59 65.42
CA VAL A 10 29.36 4.79 65.20
C VAL A 10 28.77 3.45 64.76
N ALA A 11 27.96 2.89 65.65
CA ALA A 11 27.15 1.71 65.34
C ALA A 11 25.94 2.09 64.49
N CYS A 12 25.94 1.73 63.22
CA CYS A 12 24.75 1.84 62.38
C CYS A 12 23.97 0.53 62.46
N SER A 13 22.79 0.61 63.06
CA SER A 13 21.80 -0.48 63.11
C SER A 13 21.24 -0.76 61.71
N PHE A 14 21.48 -1.97 61.22
CA PHE A 14 20.85 -2.46 59.97
C PHE A 14 19.39 -2.83 60.25
N PHE A 15 18.46 -2.00 59.77
CA PHE A 15 17.07 -2.40 59.58
C PHE A 15 17.01 -3.22 58.29
N ALA A 16 16.86 -4.54 58.40
CA ALA A 16 16.55 -5.40 57.29
C ALA A 16 15.08 -5.18 56.90
N LEU A 17 14.87 -4.38 55.85
CA LEU A 17 13.59 -4.32 55.16
C LEU A 17 13.51 -5.53 54.21
N PHE A 18 12.76 -6.55 54.61
CA PHE A 18 12.30 -7.61 53.72
C PHE A 18 11.31 -6.98 52.74
N GLY A 19 11.84 -6.42 51.63
CA GLY A 19 11.04 -6.09 50.48
C GLY A 19 10.66 -7.39 49.74
N CYS A 20 9.37 -7.71 49.71
CA CYS A 20 8.83 -8.71 48.82
C CYS A 20 9.13 -8.32 47.37
N ASN A 21 10.15 -8.92 46.82
CA ASN A 21 10.47 -8.80 45.41
C ASN A 21 9.49 -9.70 44.62
N HIS A 22 8.27 -9.20 44.41
CA HIS A 22 7.38 -9.74 43.39
C HIS A 22 7.94 -9.28 42.05
N ARG A 23 8.94 -10.03 41.56
CA ARG A 23 9.26 -10.02 40.13
C ARG A 23 8.04 -10.61 39.46
N SER A 24 7.16 -9.76 39.00
CA SER A 24 6.30 -10.11 37.89
C SER A 24 7.27 -10.38 36.73
N ASP A 25 7.47 -11.64 36.42
CA ASP A 25 8.01 -12.04 35.12
C ASP A 25 7.00 -11.59 34.09
N VAL A 26 7.01 -10.28 33.80
CA VAL A 26 6.51 -9.79 32.52
C VAL A 26 7.54 -10.28 31.53
N GLU A 27 7.33 -11.50 31.05
CA GLU A 27 7.91 -12.00 29.84
C GLU A 27 7.61 -10.92 28.80
N MET A 28 8.61 -10.06 28.56
CA MET A 28 8.54 -9.13 27.46
C MET A 28 8.46 -10.04 26.22
N LEU A 29 7.23 -10.27 25.75
CA LEU A 29 6.97 -10.84 24.46
C LEU A 29 7.78 -9.96 23.50
N GLN A 30 8.96 -10.45 23.14
CA GLN A 30 9.71 -9.85 22.04
C GLN A 30 8.75 -9.84 20.87
N PRO A 31 8.46 -8.66 20.29
CA PRO A 31 7.66 -8.62 19.07
C PRO A 31 8.27 -9.65 18.14
N ALA A 32 7.45 -10.58 17.64
CA ALA A 32 7.91 -11.53 16.64
C ALA A 32 8.67 -10.72 15.59
N PRO A 33 9.86 -11.18 15.13
CA PRO A 33 10.65 -10.44 14.16
C PRO A 33 9.71 -10.10 13.02
N MET A 34 9.48 -8.78 12.83
CA MET A 34 8.68 -8.30 11.70
C MET A 34 9.41 -8.79 10.47
N GLU A 35 8.82 -9.76 9.78
CA GLU A 35 9.33 -10.23 8.52
C GLU A 35 9.29 -9.02 7.58
N GLU A 36 10.46 -8.44 7.37
CA GLU A 36 10.62 -7.20 6.64
C GLU A 36 10.11 -7.44 5.22
N LEU A 37 8.95 -6.87 4.90
CA LEU A 37 8.45 -6.88 3.54
C LEU A 37 9.54 -6.24 2.69
N LYS A 38 10.25 -7.07 1.90
CA LYS A 38 11.37 -6.62 1.08
C LYS A 38 10.94 -5.41 0.27
N PRO A 39 11.70 -4.31 0.24
CA PRO A 39 11.27 -3.04 -0.34
C PRO A 39 11.23 -3.04 -1.88
N MET A 40 10.98 -4.17 -2.49
CA MET A 40 10.87 -4.35 -3.94
C MET A 40 9.46 -4.74 -4.29
N GLN A 41 9.07 -4.47 -5.53
CA GLN A 41 7.84 -4.93 -6.13
C GLN A 41 7.53 -6.36 -5.69
N GLN A 42 6.72 -6.46 -4.67
CA GLN A 42 6.28 -7.73 -4.14
C GLN A 42 4.96 -8.04 -4.81
N SER A 43 4.87 -9.19 -5.42
CA SER A 43 3.65 -9.66 -6.04
C SER A 43 3.28 -11.05 -5.54
N TRP A 44 1.99 -11.24 -5.35
CA TRP A 44 1.38 -12.49 -4.92
C TRP A 44 0.23 -12.84 -5.84
N ARG A 45 -0.01 -14.15 -5.99
CA ARG A 45 -1.14 -14.66 -6.76
C ARG A 45 -1.74 -15.88 -6.08
N GLY A 46 -3.06 -16.01 -6.20
CA GLY A 46 -3.79 -17.18 -5.74
C GLY A 46 -5.22 -17.16 -6.25
N ILE A 47 -5.93 -18.26 -6.03
CA ILE A 47 -7.36 -18.36 -6.28
C ILE A 47 -8.05 -18.28 -4.93
N LEU A 48 -8.74 -17.17 -4.69
CA LEU A 48 -9.54 -16.95 -3.48
C LEU A 48 -10.96 -17.51 -3.68
N PRO A 49 -11.65 -17.87 -2.59
CA PRO A 49 -13.01 -18.38 -2.66
C PRO A 49 -13.99 -17.36 -3.23
N CYS A 50 -14.99 -17.86 -3.91
CA CYS A 50 -16.09 -17.11 -4.47
C CYS A 50 -17.41 -17.79 -4.08
N ALA A 51 -18.44 -17.00 -3.81
CA ALA A 51 -19.74 -17.54 -3.37
C ALA A 51 -20.55 -18.11 -4.53
N ASP A 52 -20.41 -17.52 -5.74
CA ASP A 52 -21.23 -17.79 -6.91
C ASP A 52 -20.40 -17.93 -8.20
N CYS A 53 -19.11 -18.27 -8.07
CA CYS A 53 -18.21 -18.56 -9.17
C CYS A 53 -17.21 -19.66 -8.77
N GLU A 54 -16.41 -20.15 -9.73
CA GLU A 54 -15.42 -21.20 -9.46
C GLU A 54 -14.25 -20.75 -8.58
N GLY A 55 -14.01 -19.43 -8.52
CA GLY A 55 -12.95 -18.80 -7.76
C GLY A 55 -12.58 -17.43 -8.32
N ILE A 56 -11.81 -16.67 -7.56
CA ILE A 56 -11.29 -15.37 -7.97
C ILE A 56 -9.77 -15.48 -8.05
N GLU A 57 -9.24 -15.53 -9.28
CA GLU A 57 -7.80 -15.42 -9.46
C GLU A 57 -7.37 -14.00 -9.12
N THR A 58 -6.71 -13.87 -7.98
CA THR A 58 -6.29 -12.58 -7.41
C THR A 58 -4.79 -12.42 -7.55
N SER A 59 -4.36 -11.31 -8.13
CA SER A 59 -2.96 -10.87 -8.18
C SER A 59 -2.82 -9.56 -7.43
N LEU A 60 -1.95 -9.50 -6.43
CA LEU A 60 -1.67 -8.32 -5.62
C LEU A 60 -0.23 -7.87 -5.83
N PHE A 61 -0.04 -6.58 -6.04
CA PHE A 61 1.25 -5.92 -6.23
C PHE A 61 1.41 -4.83 -5.17
N LEU A 62 2.45 -4.92 -4.35
CA LEU A 62 2.83 -3.85 -3.42
C LEU A 62 4.05 -3.11 -3.96
N GLU A 63 3.97 -1.79 -3.96
CA GLU A 63 5.02 -0.93 -4.45
C GLU A 63 5.74 -0.20 -3.31
N LYS A 64 7.00 0.15 -3.54
CA LYS A 64 7.85 0.86 -2.57
C LYS A 64 7.28 2.20 -2.12
N ASP A 65 6.51 2.83 -2.98
CA ASP A 65 5.93 4.15 -2.72
C ASP A 65 4.74 4.12 -1.75
N GLY A 66 4.37 2.92 -1.26
CA GLY A 66 3.23 2.72 -0.37
C GLY A 66 1.90 2.57 -1.10
N SER A 67 1.93 2.41 -2.41
CA SER A 67 0.73 2.07 -3.20
C SER A 67 0.64 0.58 -3.47
N TRP A 68 -0.56 0.12 -3.83
CA TRP A 68 -0.81 -1.24 -4.28
C TRP A 68 -1.70 -1.25 -5.51
N VAL A 69 -1.60 -2.31 -6.28
CA VAL A 69 -2.51 -2.66 -7.37
C VAL A 69 -2.98 -4.07 -7.17
N MET A 70 -4.26 -4.33 -7.41
CA MET A 70 -4.85 -5.67 -7.39
C MET A 70 -5.59 -5.91 -8.69
N ASN A 71 -5.46 -7.12 -9.23
CA ASN A 71 -6.25 -7.59 -10.35
C ASN A 71 -6.98 -8.86 -9.95
N GLU A 72 -8.28 -8.89 -10.17
CA GLU A 72 -9.16 -9.98 -9.84
C GLU A 72 -9.84 -10.47 -11.12
N ARG A 73 -9.73 -11.78 -11.38
CA ARG A 73 -10.40 -12.43 -12.50
C ARG A 73 -11.34 -13.51 -11.99
N TYR A 74 -12.62 -13.32 -12.21
CA TYR A 74 -13.68 -14.23 -11.81
C TYR A 74 -13.71 -15.43 -12.77
N GLN A 75 -13.56 -16.64 -12.24
CA GLN A 75 -13.51 -17.89 -12.99
C GLN A 75 -14.90 -18.52 -13.08
N GLY A 76 -15.19 -19.21 -14.20
CA GLY A 76 -16.47 -19.88 -14.39
C GLY A 76 -17.66 -18.95 -14.61
N VAL A 77 -17.43 -17.65 -14.90
CA VAL A 77 -18.49 -16.70 -15.21
C VAL A 77 -18.61 -16.47 -16.71
N SER A 78 -19.85 -16.42 -17.20
CA SER A 78 -20.13 -16.16 -18.62
C SER A 78 -20.26 -14.66 -18.94
N ARG A 79 -20.21 -13.82 -17.93
CA ARG A 79 -20.37 -12.35 -18.06
C ARG A 79 -19.03 -11.66 -18.27
N GLU A 80 -18.98 -10.79 -19.26
CA GLU A 80 -17.85 -9.87 -19.47
C GLU A 80 -18.19 -8.46 -19.00
N PRO A 81 -17.24 -7.69 -18.44
CA PRO A 81 -15.87 -8.11 -18.14
C PRO A 81 -15.81 -9.07 -16.95
N SER A 82 -14.91 -10.06 -17.02
CA SER A 82 -14.62 -11.00 -15.92
C SER A 82 -13.41 -10.60 -15.10
N SER A 83 -12.67 -9.58 -15.54
CA SER A 83 -11.48 -9.05 -14.85
C SER A 83 -11.69 -7.62 -14.41
N PHE A 84 -11.28 -7.34 -13.18
CA PHE A 84 -11.37 -6.03 -12.54
C PHE A 84 -10.04 -5.70 -11.87
N ALA A 85 -9.63 -4.44 -11.97
CA ALA A 85 -8.46 -3.96 -11.26
C ALA A 85 -8.84 -2.86 -10.29
N SER A 86 -8.11 -2.78 -9.19
CA SER A 86 -8.24 -1.77 -8.16
C SER A 86 -6.86 -1.37 -7.64
N TYR A 87 -6.79 -0.25 -6.96
CA TYR A 87 -5.56 0.29 -6.42
C TYR A 87 -5.81 1.14 -5.18
N GLY A 88 -4.76 1.45 -4.46
CA GLY A 88 -4.84 2.30 -3.29
C GLY A 88 -3.50 2.44 -2.57
N THR A 89 -3.57 2.67 -1.27
CA THR A 89 -2.40 2.75 -0.39
C THR A 89 -2.33 1.55 0.55
N TRP A 90 -1.13 1.13 0.91
CA TRP A 90 -0.93 0.09 1.90
C TRP A 90 -0.16 0.62 3.10
N ALA A 91 -0.46 0.04 4.23
CA ALA A 91 0.27 0.26 5.47
C ALA A 91 0.50 -1.08 6.18
N ARG A 92 1.58 -1.16 6.93
CA ARG A 92 1.89 -2.32 7.77
C ARG A 92 1.75 -1.95 9.22
N THR A 93 1.02 -2.75 9.97
CA THR A 93 1.03 -2.80 11.44
C THR A 93 1.86 -3.98 11.90
N ALA A 94 2.01 -4.21 13.20
CA ALA A 94 2.90 -5.24 13.75
C ALA A 94 2.71 -6.63 13.10
N ASP A 95 1.48 -7.03 12.80
CA ASP A 95 1.11 -8.36 12.32
C ASP A 95 0.24 -8.35 11.06
N LYS A 96 -0.15 -7.18 10.57
CA LYS A 96 -1.11 -7.03 9.47
C LYS A 96 -0.59 -6.12 8.37
N LEU A 97 -0.92 -6.50 7.14
CA LEU A 97 -0.89 -5.64 5.97
C LEU A 97 -2.30 -5.11 5.75
N VAL A 98 -2.45 -3.81 5.75
CA VAL A 98 -3.72 -3.11 5.52
C VAL A 98 -3.68 -2.48 4.14
N LEU A 99 -4.60 -2.86 3.28
CA LEU A 99 -4.82 -2.22 1.99
C LEU A 99 -6.02 -1.27 2.13
N THR A 100 -5.84 -0.01 1.75
CA THR A 100 -6.93 0.96 1.67
C THR A 100 -7.13 1.30 0.20
N ASP A 101 -8.32 1.06 -0.33
CA ASP A 101 -8.63 1.31 -1.73
C ASP A 101 -8.91 2.79 -2.02
N SER A 102 -9.19 3.11 -3.29
CA SER A 102 -9.49 4.47 -3.75
C SER A 102 -10.79 5.05 -3.18
N LYS A 103 -11.62 4.23 -2.54
CA LYS A 103 -12.87 4.65 -1.88
C LYS A 103 -12.73 4.71 -0.35
N GLY A 104 -11.57 4.31 0.19
CA GLY A 104 -11.28 4.25 1.63
C GLY A 104 -11.69 2.93 2.28
N GLU A 105 -12.12 1.93 1.52
CA GLU A 105 -12.42 0.59 2.04
C GLU A 105 -11.13 -0.15 2.37
N LYS A 106 -11.16 -0.96 3.43
CA LYS A 106 -9.97 -1.66 3.93
C LYS A 106 -10.09 -3.16 3.76
N SER A 107 -9.00 -3.77 3.33
CA SER A 107 -8.77 -5.21 3.35
C SER A 107 -7.52 -5.54 4.15
N TYR A 108 -7.52 -6.69 4.77
CA TYR A 108 -6.49 -7.09 5.70
C TYR A 108 -5.85 -8.39 5.26
N TYR A 109 -4.52 -8.44 5.36
CA TYR A 109 -3.72 -9.63 5.09
C TYR A 109 -2.69 -9.82 6.19
N ARG A 110 -2.18 -11.02 6.32
CA ARG A 110 -1.09 -11.38 7.22
C ARG A 110 0.00 -12.11 6.43
N ALA A 111 1.24 -11.69 6.61
CA ALA A 111 2.37 -12.43 6.05
C ALA A 111 2.56 -13.76 6.81
N LYS A 112 2.76 -14.85 6.07
CA LYS A 112 2.98 -16.19 6.60
C LYS A 112 4.05 -16.89 5.75
N GLY A 113 5.31 -16.66 6.09
CA GLY A 113 6.44 -17.05 5.25
C GLY A 113 6.39 -16.32 3.90
N GLU A 114 6.44 -17.05 2.80
CA GLU A 114 6.35 -16.50 1.44
C GLU A 114 4.92 -16.29 0.94
N THR A 115 3.93 -16.37 1.83
CA THR A 115 2.53 -16.25 1.47
C THR A 115 1.87 -15.06 2.18
N LEU A 116 0.77 -14.58 1.60
CA LEU A 116 -0.16 -13.67 2.24
C LEU A 116 -1.46 -14.40 2.50
N GLU A 117 -1.89 -14.44 3.74
CA GLU A 117 -3.19 -14.94 4.16
C GLU A 117 -4.17 -13.78 4.25
N MET A 118 -5.30 -13.87 3.54
CA MET A 118 -6.39 -12.90 3.64
C MET A 118 -7.07 -13.06 5.00
N LEU A 119 -7.41 -11.95 5.63
CA LEU A 119 -8.11 -11.88 6.90
C LEU A 119 -9.56 -11.41 6.68
N ASP A 120 -10.41 -11.56 7.69
CA ASP A 120 -11.77 -11.04 7.66
C ASP A 120 -11.81 -9.49 7.72
N ARG A 121 -13.00 -8.91 7.72
CA ARG A 121 -13.20 -7.45 7.73
C ARG A 121 -12.74 -6.79 9.02
N GLU A 122 -12.63 -7.52 10.10
CA GLU A 122 -12.13 -7.10 11.40
C GLU A 122 -10.62 -7.33 11.54
N GLY A 123 -10.02 -7.99 10.54
CA GLY A 123 -8.60 -8.33 10.51
C GLY A 123 -8.25 -9.55 11.34
N ASN A 124 -9.17 -10.48 11.54
CA ASN A 124 -8.94 -11.76 12.19
C ASN A 124 -8.75 -12.88 11.15
N PRO A 125 -8.08 -13.99 11.52
CA PRO A 125 -7.99 -15.16 10.66
C PRO A 125 -9.37 -15.69 10.28
N ILE A 126 -9.53 -16.07 9.00
CA ILE A 126 -10.76 -16.70 8.51
C ILE A 126 -10.68 -18.20 8.83
N GLU A 127 -11.58 -18.69 9.67
CA GLU A 127 -11.70 -20.12 9.96
C GLU A 127 -12.48 -20.81 8.83
N SER A 128 -11.77 -21.45 7.93
CA SER A 128 -12.35 -22.11 6.77
C SER A 128 -11.43 -23.21 6.23
N THR A 129 -12.00 -24.18 5.53
CA THR A 129 -11.27 -25.18 4.75
C THR A 129 -10.91 -24.69 3.34
N LEU A 130 -11.44 -23.55 2.93
CA LEU A 130 -11.16 -22.93 1.63
C LEU A 130 -9.81 -22.20 1.63
N ASN A 131 -9.27 -21.97 0.45
CA ASN A 131 -7.99 -21.28 0.30
C ASN A 131 -8.15 -19.76 0.38
N TYR A 132 -7.64 -19.13 1.42
CA TYR A 132 -7.53 -17.67 1.57
C TYR A 132 -6.08 -17.17 1.45
N THR A 133 -5.23 -17.92 0.74
CA THR A 133 -3.78 -17.65 0.70
C THR A 133 -3.33 -17.30 -0.71
N LEU A 134 -2.55 -16.24 -0.83
CA LEU A 134 -1.81 -15.85 -2.03
C LEU A 134 -0.34 -16.24 -1.87
N LYS A 135 0.28 -16.78 -2.92
CA LYS A 135 1.69 -17.19 -2.96
C LYS A 135 2.53 -16.10 -3.63
N SER A 136 3.74 -15.88 -3.15
CA SER A 136 4.69 -14.97 -3.79
C SER A 136 5.01 -15.43 -5.21
N VAL A 137 4.96 -14.49 -6.15
CA VAL A 137 5.26 -14.71 -7.57
C VAL A 137 6.09 -13.53 -8.09
N LYS A 138 6.72 -13.74 -9.26
CA LYS A 138 7.27 -12.63 -10.05
C LYS A 138 6.30 -12.36 -11.19
N ALA A 139 5.60 -11.24 -11.16
CA ALA A 139 4.62 -10.88 -12.17
C ALA A 139 4.75 -9.40 -12.54
N SER A 140 4.32 -9.06 -13.74
CA SER A 140 4.18 -7.67 -14.20
C SER A 140 2.87 -7.08 -13.71
N LEU A 141 2.81 -5.75 -13.61
CA LEU A 141 1.58 -5.03 -13.31
C LEU A 141 0.48 -5.40 -14.31
N PRO A 142 -0.78 -5.46 -13.87
CA PRO A 142 -1.90 -5.76 -14.76
C PRO A 142 -2.18 -4.60 -15.71
N THR A 143 -2.65 -4.92 -16.90
CA THR A 143 -3.11 -3.96 -17.91
C THR A 143 -4.62 -3.77 -17.91
N THR A 144 -5.33 -4.37 -16.97
CA THR A 144 -6.78 -4.18 -16.78
C THR A 144 -7.04 -2.71 -16.41
N PRO A 145 -7.85 -1.97 -17.17
CA PRO A 145 -8.12 -0.57 -16.88
C PRO A 145 -8.85 -0.38 -15.55
N MET A 146 -8.48 0.70 -14.85
CA MET A 146 -9.11 1.17 -13.62
C MET A 146 -9.61 2.59 -13.81
N THR A 147 -10.75 2.93 -13.21
CA THR A 147 -11.17 4.34 -13.14
C THR A 147 -10.28 5.07 -12.13
N MET A 148 -9.58 6.08 -12.60
CA MET A 148 -8.70 6.92 -11.78
C MET A 148 -9.15 8.36 -11.85
N ARG A 149 -8.90 9.11 -10.77
CA ARG A 149 -9.24 10.51 -10.64
C ARG A 149 -8.07 11.27 -10.03
N GLY A 150 -7.62 12.34 -10.66
CA GLY A 150 -6.46 13.10 -10.18
C GLY A 150 -6.26 14.41 -10.93
N MET A 151 -5.35 15.20 -10.42
CA MET A 151 -4.98 16.50 -11.00
C MET A 151 -3.91 16.29 -12.06
N TYR A 152 -4.30 16.45 -13.31
CA TYR A 152 -3.37 16.38 -14.46
C TYR A 152 -2.73 17.75 -14.71
N PHE A 153 -1.45 17.72 -14.97
CA PHE A 153 -0.68 18.90 -15.31
C PHE A 153 0.38 18.57 -16.39
N TYR A 154 0.43 19.40 -17.41
CA TYR A 154 1.44 19.29 -18.47
C TYR A 154 2.19 20.59 -18.61
N MET A 155 3.52 20.51 -18.56
CA MET A 155 4.43 21.62 -18.75
C MET A 155 5.83 21.11 -19.16
N ALA A 156 6.46 21.81 -20.09
CA ALA A 156 7.84 21.52 -20.54
C ALA A 156 8.04 20.04 -20.93
N ASP A 157 7.15 19.55 -21.79
CA ASP A 157 7.15 18.19 -22.34
C ASP A 157 7.02 17.07 -21.28
N ALA A 158 6.61 17.43 -20.07
CA ALA A 158 6.36 16.49 -18.98
C ALA A 158 4.90 16.53 -18.51
N ALA A 159 4.23 15.38 -18.56
CA ALA A 159 2.90 15.20 -18.02
C ALA A 159 2.96 14.51 -16.66
N THR A 160 2.19 15.04 -15.71
CA THR A 160 2.05 14.45 -14.37
C THR A 160 0.59 14.35 -13.98
N PHE A 161 0.28 13.31 -13.21
CA PHE A 161 -1.02 13.06 -12.63
C PHE A 161 -0.84 12.92 -11.12
N THR A 162 -1.47 13.82 -10.35
CA THR A 162 -1.52 13.69 -8.89
C THR A 162 -2.81 12.98 -8.52
N ASP A 163 -2.71 11.71 -8.19
CA ASP A 163 -3.86 10.85 -7.92
C ASP A 163 -4.61 11.29 -6.65
N CYS A 164 -5.92 11.43 -6.74
CA CYS A 164 -6.76 11.89 -5.62
C CYS A 164 -6.86 10.85 -4.48
N ALA A 165 -6.80 9.57 -4.79
CA ALA A 165 -6.97 8.51 -3.80
C ALA A 165 -5.69 8.30 -2.96
N THR A 166 -4.53 8.37 -3.59
CA THR A 166 -3.25 8.07 -2.94
C THR A 166 -2.42 9.32 -2.63
N GLY A 167 -2.76 10.46 -3.23
CA GLY A 167 -1.97 11.69 -3.18
C GLY A 167 -0.63 11.60 -3.93
N LYS A 168 -0.38 10.49 -4.64
CA LYS A 168 0.89 10.26 -5.34
C LYS A 168 0.94 11.02 -6.65
N ARG A 169 2.11 11.58 -6.94
CA ARG A 169 2.39 12.19 -8.23
C ARG A 169 3.03 11.15 -9.15
N ILE A 170 2.40 10.90 -10.28
CA ILE A 170 2.73 9.84 -11.22
C ILE A 170 3.00 10.47 -12.57
N ALA A 171 4.05 10.01 -13.27
CA ALA A 171 4.29 10.37 -14.66
C ALA A 171 3.17 9.82 -15.56
N VAL A 172 2.92 10.45 -16.69
CA VAL A 172 1.92 9.98 -17.65
C VAL A 172 2.61 9.67 -18.97
N ALA A 173 2.46 8.44 -19.43
CA ALA A 173 2.98 7.99 -20.73
C ALA A 173 1.94 8.16 -21.84
N ASN A 174 2.42 8.18 -23.09
CA ASN A 174 1.61 8.21 -24.30
C ASN A 174 0.49 9.28 -24.25
N ASN A 175 0.86 10.50 -23.87
CA ASN A 175 -0.06 11.55 -23.44
C ASN A 175 -0.51 12.53 -24.53
N ALA A 176 -0.20 12.31 -25.81
CA ALA A 176 -0.48 13.27 -26.88
C ALA A 176 -1.97 13.70 -26.98
N GLN A 177 -2.91 12.79 -26.72
CA GLN A 177 -4.33 13.12 -26.66
C GLN A 177 -4.65 13.92 -25.39
N LEU A 178 -4.12 13.50 -24.24
CA LEU A 178 -4.29 14.20 -22.97
C LEU A 178 -3.77 15.63 -23.01
N GLU A 179 -2.65 15.88 -23.69
CA GLU A 179 -2.10 17.24 -23.87
C GLU A 179 -3.07 18.16 -24.59
N ARG A 180 -3.64 17.68 -25.71
CA ARG A 180 -4.63 18.47 -26.49
C ARG A 180 -5.88 18.78 -25.68
N ASP A 181 -6.43 17.78 -25.03
CA ASP A 181 -7.65 17.90 -24.23
C ASP A 181 -7.41 18.77 -22.99
N TYR A 182 -6.24 18.64 -22.35
CA TYR A 182 -5.81 19.50 -21.26
C TYR A 182 -5.65 20.95 -21.70
N ALA A 183 -5.03 21.21 -22.86
CA ALA A 183 -4.85 22.55 -23.38
C ALA A 183 -6.21 23.24 -23.62
N ALA A 184 -7.20 22.51 -24.12
CA ALA A 184 -8.57 22.98 -24.27
C ALA A 184 -9.24 23.23 -22.89
N ALA A 185 -9.10 22.30 -21.95
CA ALA A 185 -9.75 22.35 -20.65
C ALA A 185 -9.18 23.44 -19.71
N ARG A 186 -7.86 23.68 -19.71
CA ARG A 186 -7.22 24.69 -18.86
C ARG A 186 -7.45 26.12 -19.31
N GLY A 187 -7.82 26.32 -20.58
CA GLY A 187 -7.93 27.64 -21.18
C GLY A 187 -6.59 28.38 -21.20
N THR A 188 -6.60 29.66 -20.82
CA THR A 188 -5.40 30.50 -20.78
C THR A 188 -4.56 30.33 -19.50
N GLN A 189 -5.03 29.59 -18.53
CA GLN A 189 -4.34 29.42 -17.25
C GLN A 189 -3.42 28.19 -17.25
N THR A 190 -2.22 28.36 -16.73
CA THR A 190 -1.29 27.25 -16.50
C THR A 190 -1.52 26.68 -15.10
N ARG A 191 -2.46 25.76 -14.97
CA ARG A 191 -2.82 25.13 -13.70
C ARG A 191 -3.22 23.68 -13.89
N PRO A 192 -3.11 22.82 -12.86
CA PRO A 192 -3.65 21.48 -12.92
C PRO A 192 -5.16 21.49 -13.16
N VAL A 193 -5.65 20.52 -13.90
CA VAL A 193 -7.09 20.29 -14.15
C VAL A 193 -7.44 18.88 -13.72
N LEU A 194 -8.59 18.73 -13.06
CA LEU A 194 -9.07 17.42 -12.67
C LEU A 194 -9.31 16.56 -13.92
N LEU A 195 -8.71 15.40 -13.92
CA LEU A 195 -8.87 14.35 -14.94
C LEU A 195 -9.55 13.14 -14.31
N VAL A 196 -10.56 12.63 -14.97
CA VAL A 196 -11.12 11.29 -14.74
C VAL A 196 -10.78 10.45 -15.97
N VAL A 197 -10.16 9.31 -15.76
CA VAL A 197 -9.64 8.48 -16.84
C VAL A 197 -9.77 6.99 -16.49
N GLU A 198 -10.06 6.16 -17.47
CA GLU A 198 -9.78 4.74 -17.37
C GLU A 198 -8.38 4.46 -17.91
N GLY A 199 -7.55 3.82 -17.09
CA GLY A 199 -6.17 3.55 -17.40
C GLY A 199 -5.57 2.49 -16.48
N HIS A 200 -4.33 2.17 -16.72
CA HIS A 200 -3.56 1.23 -15.88
C HIS A 200 -2.18 1.80 -15.57
N PHE A 201 -1.50 1.18 -14.61
CA PHE A 201 -0.12 1.52 -14.31
C PHE A 201 0.85 0.60 -15.07
N THR A 202 1.90 1.19 -15.58
CA THR A 202 3.04 0.50 -16.16
C THR A 202 4.33 0.94 -15.49
N LEU A 203 5.42 0.24 -15.76
CA LEU A 203 6.76 0.62 -15.33
C LEU A 203 7.54 1.04 -16.57
N GLU A 204 8.04 2.25 -16.58
CA GLU A 204 8.87 2.79 -17.65
C GLU A 204 10.21 3.26 -17.09
N ALA A 205 11.25 3.16 -17.90
CA ALA A 205 12.55 3.69 -17.51
C ALA A 205 12.50 5.22 -17.51
N ASN A 206 12.87 5.83 -16.40
CA ASN A 206 13.08 7.26 -16.33
C ASN A 206 14.24 7.63 -17.27
N PRO A 207 14.05 8.56 -18.24
CA PRO A 207 15.06 8.87 -19.22
C PRO A 207 16.35 9.45 -18.62
N ASP A 208 16.28 10.10 -17.47
CA ASP A 208 17.42 10.75 -16.83
C ASP A 208 18.21 9.80 -15.92
N SER A 209 17.52 8.90 -15.18
CA SER A 209 18.15 8.01 -14.20
C SER A 209 18.23 6.54 -14.64
N GLY A 210 17.44 6.14 -15.63
CA GLY A 210 17.27 4.74 -16.03
C GLY A 210 16.49 3.89 -15.03
N GLU A 211 16.03 4.46 -13.90
CA GLU A 211 15.22 3.75 -12.93
C GLU A 211 13.82 3.48 -13.46
N MET A 212 13.30 2.29 -13.15
CA MET A 212 11.91 1.95 -13.47
C MET A 212 10.98 2.71 -12.55
N VAL A 213 10.15 3.57 -13.13
CA VAL A 213 9.17 4.38 -12.42
C VAL A 213 7.75 4.00 -12.83
N LYS A 214 6.85 4.05 -11.87
CA LYS A 214 5.43 3.85 -12.15
C LYS A 214 4.88 5.00 -12.98
N THR A 215 4.20 4.65 -14.04
CA THR A 215 3.66 5.58 -15.03
C THR A 215 2.20 5.25 -15.30
N LEU A 216 1.36 6.26 -15.41
CA LEU A 216 -0.03 6.12 -15.83
C LEU A 216 -0.10 6.01 -17.36
N MET A 217 -0.76 4.96 -17.83
CA MET A 217 -1.20 4.79 -19.20
C MET A 217 -2.69 5.02 -19.29
N ALA A 218 -3.11 6.02 -20.05
CA ALA A 218 -4.52 6.27 -20.30
C ALA A 218 -5.04 5.33 -21.41
N ASP A 219 -6.05 4.55 -21.11
CA ASP A 219 -6.63 3.59 -22.05
C ASP A 219 -7.85 4.17 -22.78
N LYS A 220 -8.80 4.75 -22.04
CA LYS A 220 -10.06 5.30 -22.60
C LYS A 220 -10.78 6.21 -21.59
N ASP A 221 -11.96 6.70 -21.98
CA ASP A 221 -12.89 7.47 -21.15
C ASP A 221 -12.24 8.69 -20.47
N ILE A 222 -11.46 9.45 -21.27
CA ILE A 222 -10.74 10.65 -20.81
C ILE A 222 -11.75 11.79 -20.64
N LYS A 223 -11.82 12.34 -19.42
CA LYS A 223 -12.67 13.49 -19.12
C LYS A 223 -11.94 14.50 -18.22
N PHE A 224 -11.66 15.66 -18.75
CA PHE A 224 -11.23 16.82 -17.96
C PHE A 224 -12.44 17.55 -17.36
N VAL A 225 -12.33 17.98 -16.11
CA VAL A 225 -13.38 18.68 -15.35
C VAL A 225 -12.81 20.01 -14.81
N PRO A 226 -12.84 21.09 -15.61
CA PRO A 226 -12.32 22.38 -15.19
C PRO A 226 -13.03 22.92 -13.95
N GLY A 227 -12.28 23.58 -13.06
CA GLY A 227 -12.82 24.18 -11.85
C GLY A 227 -13.13 23.21 -10.71
N LYS A 228 -12.86 21.93 -10.89
CA LYS A 228 -12.95 20.89 -9.85
C LYS A 228 -11.56 20.47 -9.42
N ASP A 229 -11.51 19.88 -8.20
CA ASP A 229 -10.30 19.28 -7.62
C ASP A 229 -10.62 17.95 -6.90
N CYS A 230 -9.65 17.42 -6.17
CA CYS A 230 -9.79 16.14 -5.45
C CYS A 230 -10.79 16.16 -4.29
N SER A 231 -11.18 17.34 -3.80
CA SER A 231 -12.07 17.48 -2.64
C SER A 231 -13.56 17.41 -2.98
N GLN A 232 -13.91 17.37 -4.27
CA GLN A 232 -15.29 17.51 -4.77
C GLN A 232 -15.82 16.26 -5.46
#